data_e0d848b066dfc788eea4e5fc412ff89a
#
_entry.id   e0d848b066dfc788eea4e5fc412ff89a
#
_cell.length_a   1.000
_cell.length_b   1.000
_cell.length_c   1.000
_cell.angle_alpha   90.00
_cell.angle_beta   90.00
_cell.angle_gamma   90.00
#
_symmetry.space_group_name_H-M   'P 1'
#
loop_
_entity.id
_entity.type
_entity.pdbx_description
1 polymer ?
#
loop_
_entity_poly.entity_id
_entity_poly.type
_entity_poly.pdbx_seq_one_letter_code
_entity_poly.pdbx_strand_id
1 'polypeptide(L)'
;MALYVTADELRSVLGVGTLYSDADLEGACETATTLIQKQLWFDSYPVIGATLQSGVATVVISSPVSFTTGESVTIHDCGNKFNGTHTITATYPWSQGSGTFPFFTYYFPYGYYNFPRNYSLIQWVDNAHSDQNYRLIQPYGRAVGADTMETAYADEQPIRQAALMVAVDVWQARQAPSSGGVSVDGVTPSPWRMSNSLLGKVRGLLAPYTSPRSQIG
;
A
#
# COMPACT_ATOMS: atom_id res chain seq x y z
N MET A 1 4.83 13.12 -4.81
CA MET A 1 4.71 11.70 -5.18
C MET A 1 5.64 11.48 -6.35
N ALA A 2 6.60 10.56 -6.25
CA ALA A 2 7.50 10.28 -7.37
C ALA A 2 6.71 9.58 -8.49
N LEU A 3 6.80 10.09 -9.70
CA LEU A 3 6.24 9.45 -10.89
C LEU A 3 7.25 8.43 -11.42
N TYR A 4 6.80 7.22 -11.71
CA TYR A 4 7.66 6.17 -12.31
C TYR A 4 7.77 6.31 -13.83
N VAL A 5 6.90 7.10 -14.46
CA VAL A 5 6.89 7.39 -15.88
C VAL A 5 6.47 8.83 -16.12
N THR A 6 7.10 9.51 -17.07
CA THR A 6 6.82 10.90 -17.44
C THR A 6 5.98 10.98 -18.71
N ALA A 7 5.31 12.13 -18.91
CA ALA A 7 4.56 12.39 -20.15
C ALA A 7 5.46 12.34 -21.38
N ASP A 8 6.71 12.81 -21.28
CA ASP A 8 7.67 12.80 -22.39
C ASP A 8 8.10 11.38 -22.77
N GLU A 9 8.34 10.50 -21.79
CA GLU A 9 8.63 9.09 -22.03
C GLU A 9 7.45 8.41 -22.73
N LEU A 10 6.23 8.64 -22.22
CA LEU A 10 5.01 8.09 -22.81
C LEU A 10 4.80 8.60 -24.22
N ARG A 11 4.99 9.91 -24.47
CA ARG A 11 4.90 10.53 -25.77
C ARG A 11 5.88 9.92 -26.77
N SER A 12 7.12 9.71 -26.33
CA SER A 12 8.18 9.12 -27.15
C SER A 12 7.83 7.70 -27.59
N VAL A 13 7.32 6.88 -26.68
CA VAL A 13 6.95 5.48 -26.97
C VAL A 13 5.71 5.38 -27.86
N LEU A 14 4.73 6.26 -27.65
CA LEU A 14 3.52 6.29 -28.48
C LEU A 14 3.77 6.89 -29.88
N GLY A 15 4.85 7.64 -30.08
CA GLY A 15 5.15 8.31 -31.34
C GLY A 15 4.14 9.41 -31.73
N VAL A 16 3.42 9.98 -30.75
CA VAL A 16 2.30 10.91 -30.98
C VAL A 16 2.74 12.36 -31.12
N GLY A 17 4.04 12.67 -30.98
CA GLY A 17 4.57 14.03 -31.08
C GLY A 17 3.84 15.02 -30.18
N THR A 18 3.43 16.17 -30.74
CA THR A 18 2.71 17.23 -30.02
C THR A 18 1.18 17.16 -30.22
N LEU A 19 0.66 16.04 -30.70
CA LEU A 19 -0.77 15.87 -31.00
C LEU A 19 -1.67 15.98 -29.77
N TYR A 20 -1.16 15.56 -28.60
CA TYR A 20 -1.87 15.56 -27.32
C TYR A 20 -1.17 16.47 -26.31
N SER A 21 -1.95 17.10 -25.43
CA SER A 21 -1.42 17.93 -24.34
C SER A 21 -0.69 17.10 -23.30
N ASP A 22 0.24 17.73 -22.55
CA ASP A 22 0.93 17.07 -21.45
C ASP A 22 -0.06 16.59 -20.37
N ALA A 23 -1.07 17.40 -20.07
CA ALA A 23 -2.09 17.06 -19.08
C ALA A 23 -2.85 15.76 -19.39
N ASP A 24 -3.10 15.51 -20.69
CA ASP A 24 -3.77 14.27 -21.11
C ASP A 24 -2.89 13.04 -20.88
N LEU A 25 -1.59 13.16 -21.14
CA LEU A 25 -0.61 12.09 -20.95
C LEU A 25 -0.28 11.89 -19.46
N GLU A 26 -0.14 12.97 -18.70
CA GLU A 26 0.12 12.93 -17.25
C GLU A 26 -0.93 12.11 -16.51
N GLY A 27 -2.21 12.29 -16.85
CA GLY A 27 -3.27 11.49 -16.23
C GLY A 27 -3.15 9.98 -16.47
N ALA A 28 -2.54 9.55 -17.57
CA ALA A 28 -2.23 8.14 -17.81
C ALA A 28 -1.00 7.70 -16.99
N CYS A 29 0.02 8.55 -16.89
CA CYS A 29 1.23 8.32 -16.12
C CYS A 29 0.93 8.21 -14.61
N GLU A 30 0.09 9.09 -14.06
CA GLU A 30 -0.36 9.06 -12.66
C GLU A 30 -1.15 7.78 -12.35
N THR A 31 -2.06 7.42 -13.25
CA THR A 31 -2.84 6.19 -13.12
C THR A 31 -1.94 4.97 -13.11
N ALA A 32 -0.98 4.90 -14.04
CA ALA A 32 -0.01 3.82 -14.11
C ALA A 32 0.86 3.74 -12.84
N THR A 33 1.39 4.89 -12.40
CA THR A 33 2.18 4.98 -11.16
C THR A 33 1.39 4.45 -9.97
N THR A 34 0.12 4.87 -9.80
CA THR A 34 -0.75 4.42 -8.72
C THR A 34 -1.00 2.90 -8.76
N LEU A 35 -1.21 2.34 -9.94
CA LEU A 35 -1.44 0.90 -10.12
C LEU A 35 -0.19 0.08 -9.77
N ILE A 36 0.98 0.55 -10.20
CA ILE A 36 2.26 -0.09 -9.90
C ILE A 36 2.57 0.01 -8.40
N GLN A 37 2.41 1.18 -7.79
CA GLN A 37 2.63 1.36 -6.34
C GLN A 37 1.84 0.38 -5.49
N LYS A 38 0.62 0.04 -5.88
CA LYS A 38 -0.19 -0.97 -5.17
C LYS A 38 0.39 -2.39 -5.21
N GLN A 39 1.29 -2.66 -6.14
CA GLN A 39 1.96 -3.97 -6.27
C GLN A 39 3.31 -4.00 -5.55
N LEU A 40 3.91 -2.84 -5.27
CA LEU A 40 5.21 -2.75 -4.63
C LEU A 40 5.10 -2.91 -3.11
N TRP A 41 6.17 -3.36 -2.50
CA TRP A 41 6.29 -3.42 -1.06
C TRP A 41 6.91 -2.11 -0.53
N PHE A 42 6.14 -1.43 0.30
CA PHE A 42 6.58 -0.22 0.98
C PHE A 42 6.48 -0.46 2.47
N ASP A 43 7.31 -0.96 3.15
CA ASP A 43 7.32 -1.15 4.63
C ASP A 43 6.16 -0.42 5.37
N SER A 44 4.95 -0.66 4.89
CA SER A 44 3.71 -0.01 5.31
C SER A 44 2.67 -1.07 5.67
N TYR A 45 2.12 -0.97 6.87
CA TYR A 45 1.24 -1.97 7.46
C TYR A 45 -0.07 -1.34 7.93
N PRO A 46 -1.21 -2.01 7.75
CA PRO A 46 -2.51 -1.51 8.19
C PRO A 46 -2.64 -1.59 9.72
N VAL A 47 -2.96 -0.46 10.34
CA VAL A 47 -3.32 -0.34 11.76
C VAL A 47 -4.82 -0.48 11.92
N ILE A 48 -5.26 -1.44 12.72
CA ILE A 48 -6.67 -1.76 12.92
C ILE A 48 -7.22 -1.37 14.27
N GLY A 49 -6.37 -1.06 15.22
CA GLY A 49 -6.78 -0.64 16.54
C GLY A 49 -5.70 0.15 17.26
N ALA A 50 -6.10 0.99 18.19
CA ALA A 50 -5.20 1.79 18.99
C ALA A 50 -5.74 2.00 20.41
N THR A 51 -4.81 2.20 21.35
CA THR A 51 -5.11 2.54 22.74
C THR A 51 -3.95 3.33 23.34
N LEU A 52 -4.25 4.18 24.32
CA LEU A 52 -3.28 4.93 25.10
C LEU A 52 -3.62 4.76 26.57
N GLN A 53 -2.74 4.18 27.35
CA GLN A 53 -2.95 3.96 28.78
C GLN A 53 -1.66 4.18 29.56
N SER A 54 -1.77 4.95 30.63
CA SER A 54 -0.65 5.25 31.53
C SER A 54 0.59 5.76 30.80
N GLY A 55 0.39 6.61 29.77
CA GLY A 55 1.48 7.20 28.99
C GLY A 55 2.12 6.22 27.98
N VAL A 56 1.50 5.07 27.71
CA VAL A 56 1.95 4.13 26.68
C VAL A 56 0.90 4.03 25.58
N ALA A 57 1.25 4.47 24.40
CA ALA A 57 0.45 4.25 23.20
C ALA A 57 0.76 2.88 22.62
N THR A 58 -0.29 2.15 22.26
CA THR A 58 -0.20 0.83 21.62
C THR A 58 -1.07 0.82 20.38
N VAL A 59 -0.53 0.39 19.26
CA VAL A 59 -1.30 0.15 18.04
C VAL A 59 -1.23 -1.31 17.63
N VAL A 60 -2.35 -1.79 17.10
CA VAL A 60 -2.52 -3.17 16.62
C VAL A 60 -2.43 -3.15 15.10
N ILE A 61 -1.48 -3.90 14.56
CA ILE A 61 -1.21 -4.02 13.13
C ILE A 61 -1.71 -5.38 12.64
N SER A 62 -2.52 -5.40 11.58
CA SER A 62 -3.11 -6.64 11.04
C SER A 62 -2.13 -7.47 10.21
N SER A 63 -0.85 -7.40 10.53
CA SER A 63 0.21 -8.08 9.80
C SER A 63 1.38 -8.33 10.73
N PRO A 64 2.16 -9.40 10.58
CA PRO A 64 3.49 -9.44 11.18
C PRO A 64 4.33 -8.30 10.62
N VAL A 65 5.01 -7.59 11.51
CA VAL A 65 5.88 -6.46 11.15
C VAL A 65 7.33 -6.83 11.35
N SER A 66 8.20 -6.16 10.61
CA SER A 66 9.65 -6.24 10.76
C SER A 66 10.22 -5.20 11.72
N PHE A 67 9.38 -4.31 12.27
CA PHE A 67 9.83 -3.24 13.15
C PHE A 67 10.52 -3.77 14.40
N THR A 68 11.60 -3.12 14.77
CA THR A 68 12.36 -3.41 16.00
C THR A 68 12.29 -2.25 16.99
N THR A 69 12.60 -2.55 18.24
CA THR A 69 12.68 -1.52 19.29
C THR A 69 13.81 -0.53 18.97
N GLY A 70 13.51 0.76 19.09
CA GLY A 70 14.41 1.86 18.75
C GLY A 70 14.23 2.42 17.34
N GLU A 71 13.51 1.73 16.47
CA GLU A 71 13.19 2.23 15.15
C GLU A 71 12.14 3.33 15.20
N SER A 72 12.14 4.17 14.15
CA SER A 72 11.14 5.21 13.93
C SER A 72 10.01 4.67 13.08
N VAL A 73 8.78 4.91 13.50
CA VAL A 73 7.57 4.58 12.74
C VAL A 73 6.70 5.81 12.61
N THR A 74 6.14 6.03 11.43
CA THR A 74 5.17 7.10 11.21
C THR A 74 3.76 6.50 11.12
N ILE A 75 2.86 6.98 11.98
CA ILE A 75 1.48 6.53 12.07
C ILE A 75 0.59 7.56 11.37
N HIS A 76 -0.30 7.07 10.50
CA HIS A 76 -1.27 7.86 9.76
C HIS A 76 -2.69 7.32 9.98
N ASP A 77 -3.67 8.21 9.89
CA ASP A 77 -5.10 7.91 9.87
C ASP A 77 -5.61 7.18 11.14
N CYS A 78 -4.86 7.30 12.26
CA CYS A 78 -5.22 6.73 13.56
C CYS A 78 -5.81 7.74 14.56
N GLY A 79 -6.00 8.99 14.12
CA GLY A 79 -6.48 10.10 14.95
C GLY A 79 -5.34 10.85 15.66
N ASN A 80 -5.66 12.06 16.13
CA ASN A 80 -4.66 13.04 16.57
C ASN A 80 -3.71 12.58 17.67
N LYS A 81 -4.13 11.64 18.52
CA LYS A 81 -3.31 11.12 19.61
C LYS A 81 -2.25 10.12 19.14
N PHE A 82 -2.46 9.52 18.00
CA PHE A 82 -1.60 8.44 17.51
C PHE A 82 -0.84 8.80 16.24
N ASN A 83 -1.37 9.77 15.47
CA ASN A 83 -0.71 10.21 14.24
C ASN A 83 0.60 10.92 14.54
N GLY A 84 1.60 10.68 13.71
CA GLY A 84 2.92 11.28 13.82
C GLY A 84 4.04 10.26 13.77
N THR A 85 5.26 10.75 13.89
CA THR A 85 6.45 9.90 13.92
C THR A 85 6.85 9.62 15.36
N HIS A 86 6.98 8.34 15.68
CA HIS A 86 7.23 7.85 17.02
C HIS A 86 8.41 6.88 17.03
N THR A 87 9.18 6.87 18.13
CA THR A 87 10.22 5.87 18.35
C THR A 87 9.62 4.68 19.08
N ILE A 88 9.75 3.51 18.52
CA ILE A 88 9.22 2.26 19.08
C ILE A 88 9.97 1.88 20.34
N THR A 89 9.25 1.74 21.45
CA THR A 89 9.82 1.29 22.72
C THR A 89 9.66 -0.20 22.96
N ALA A 90 8.63 -0.82 22.36
CA ALA A 90 8.44 -2.26 22.41
C ALA A 90 7.69 -2.75 21.17
N THR A 91 8.06 -3.95 20.72
CA THR A 91 7.36 -4.69 19.67
C THR A 91 6.96 -6.06 20.20
N TYR A 92 5.76 -6.46 19.85
CA TYR A 92 5.27 -7.81 20.12
C TYR A 92 4.92 -8.45 18.77
N PRO A 93 5.91 -9.03 18.11
CA PRO A 93 5.64 -9.81 16.91
C PRO A 93 4.78 -10.99 17.36
N TRP A 94 3.80 -11.32 16.60
CA TRP A 94 2.95 -12.44 16.89
C TRP A 94 3.79 -13.73 17.00
N SER A 95 3.93 -14.25 18.20
CA SER A 95 4.53 -15.56 18.43
C SER A 95 3.42 -16.61 18.53
N GLN A 96 3.66 -17.78 17.96
CA GLN A 96 2.80 -18.96 18.07
C GLN A 96 2.71 -19.54 19.50
N GLY A 97 2.98 -18.77 20.52
CA GLY A 97 2.92 -19.17 21.91
C GLY A 97 1.64 -18.68 22.57
N SER A 98 1.02 -19.51 23.39
CA SER A 98 -0.07 -19.20 24.29
C SER A 98 0.36 -18.15 25.34
N GLY A 99 0.71 -16.96 24.89
CA GLY A 99 0.99 -15.80 25.71
C GLY A 99 -0.32 -15.01 25.85
N THR A 100 -0.87 -14.98 27.03
CA THR A 100 -1.85 -13.98 27.44
C THR A 100 -1.24 -12.61 27.14
N PHE A 101 -1.73 -11.92 26.10
CA PHE A 101 -1.41 -10.51 25.92
C PHE A 101 -1.94 -9.79 27.17
N PRO A 102 -1.10 -9.15 27.99
CA PRO A 102 -1.56 -8.51 29.22
C PRO A 102 -2.65 -7.48 29.00
N PHE A 103 -2.83 -7.06 27.77
CA PHE A 103 -3.79 -6.06 27.34
C PHE A 103 -5.19 -6.61 27.08
N PHE A 104 -5.32 -7.84 26.60
CA PHE A 104 -6.62 -8.42 26.22
C PHE A 104 -7.31 -9.13 27.39
N THR A 105 -6.60 -9.54 28.42
CA THR A 105 -7.19 -10.14 29.62
C THR A 105 -8.04 -9.16 30.43
N TYR A 106 -7.77 -7.86 30.34
CA TYR A 106 -8.52 -6.85 31.11
C TYR A 106 -9.82 -6.35 30.45
N TYR A 107 -9.95 -6.49 29.12
CA TYR A 107 -11.05 -5.87 28.37
C TYR A 107 -12.08 -6.83 27.77
N PHE A 108 -11.82 -8.13 27.78
CA PHE A 108 -12.78 -9.11 27.27
C PHE A 108 -13.07 -10.19 28.34
N PRO A 109 -13.99 -9.91 29.28
CA PRO A 109 -14.35 -10.88 30.34
C PRO A 109 -15.13 -12.10 29.83
N TYR A 110 -15.46 -12.16 28.55
CA TYR A 110 -16.25 -13.23 27.96
C TYR A 110 -15.52 -13.88 26.77
N GLY A 111 -14.70 -14.88 27.09
CA GLY A 111 -14.27 -15.87 26.10
C GLY A 111 -12.90 -15.66 25.50
N TYR A 112 -12.23 -16.77 25.29
CA TYR A 112 -11.02 -16.89 24.51
C TYR A 112 -11.35 -16.58 23.04
N TYR A 113 -11.22 -15.34 22.63
CA TYR A 113 -11.23 -15.03 21.21
C TYR A 113 -9.90 -15.46 20.62
N ASN A 114 -9.92 -16.50 19.81
CA ASN A 114 -8.84 -16.79 18.87
C ASN A 114 -8.71 -15.61 17.90
N PHE A 115 -7.89 -14.62 18.24
CA PHE A 115 -7.50 -13.62 17.25
C PHE A 115 -6.80 -14.34 16.10
N PRO A 116 -7.21 -14.05 14.86
CA PRO A 116 -6.55 -14.66 13.71
C PRO A 116 -5.05 -14.38 13.80
N ARG A 117 -4.28 -15.36 13.43
CA ARG A 117 -2.84 -15.55 13.66
C ARG A 117 -1.88 -14.51 13.05
N ASN A 118 -2.31 -13.29 12.77
CA ASN A 118 -1.54 -12.35 11.95
C ASN A 118 -1.51 -10.90 12.48
N TYR A 119 -1.55 -10.68 13.77
CA TYR A 119 -1.44 -9.34 14.37
C TYR A 119 -0.08 -9.11 15.02
N SER A 120 0.40 -7.90 14.96
CA SER A 120 1.55 -7.43 15.73
C SER A 120 1.15 -6.20 16.53
N LEU A 121 1.84 -5.96 17.64
CA LEU A 121 1.66 -4.75 18.44
C LEU A 121 2.97 -3.96 18.40
N ILE A 122 2.88 -2.66 18.29
CA ILE A 122 3.98 -1.74 18.53
C ILE A 122 3.57 -0.74 19.60
N GLN A 123 4.53 -0.33 20.42
CA GLN A 123 4.31 0.61 21.52
C GLN A 123 5.34 1.72 21.49
N TRP A 124 4.91 2.90 21.94
CA TRP A 124 5.78 4.04 22.23
C TRP A 124 5.28 4.80 23.46
N VAL A 125 6.15 5.63 24.04
CA VAL A 125 5.78 6.51 25.15
C VAL A 125 5.11 7.76 24.61
N ASP A 126 3.94 8.07 25.15
CA ASP A 126 3.18 9.27 24.87
C ASP A 126 2.64 9.88 26.16
N ASN A 127 3.37 10.79 26.74
CA ASN A 127 2.98 11.52 27.96
C ASN A 127 2.25 12.83 27.65
N ALA A 128 2.07 13.18 26.36
CA ALA A 128 1.45 14.43 25.96
C ALA A 128 -0.08 14.34 25.92
N HIS A 129 -0.62 13.15 25.75
CA HIS A 129 -2.05 12.94 25.58
C HIS A 129 -2.66 12.19 26.75
N SER A 130 -3.94 12.47 27.02
CA SER A 130 -4.74 11.74 28.02
C SER A 130 -5.05 10.32 27.56
N ASP A 131 -5.24 9.43 28.53
CA ASP A 131 -5.59 8.04 28.29
C ASP A 131 -6.79 7.90 27.33
N GLN A 132 -6.75 6.87 26.54
CA GLN A 132 -7.79 6.49 25.61
C GLN A 132 -7.98 4.98 25.59
N ASN A 133 -9.19 4.54 25.90
CA ASN A 133 -9.53 3.12 25.81
C ASN A 133 -9.32 2.60 24.38
N TYR A 134 -9.12 1.29 24.29
CA TYR A 134 -8.98 0.63 23.00
C TYR A 134 -10.15 0.96 22.07
N ARG A 135 -9.83 1.31 20.85
CA ARG A 135 -10.79 1.53 19.76
C ARG A 135 -10.33 0.88 18.47
N LEU A 136 -11.27 0.44 17.68
CA LEU A 136 -11.00 0.05 16.30
C LEU A 136 -10.75 1.29 15.45
N ILE A 137 -9.82 1.16 14.52
CA ILE A 137 -9.54 2.16 13.50
C ILE A 137 -10.22 1.71 12.21
N GLN A 138 -11.18 2.48 11.76
CA GLN A 138 -11.97 2.16 10.56
C GLN A 138 -11.92 3.31 9.55
N PRO A 139 -11.66 3.01 8.28
CA PRO A 139 -11.48 1.67 7.70
C PRO A 139 -10.19 0.98 8.14
N TYR A 140 -9.09 1.67 8.28
CA TYR A 140 -7.80 1.32 8.94
C TYR A 140 -6.85 2.51 8.85
N GLY A 141 -5.89 2.59 9.80
CA GLY A 141 -4.75 3.49 9.72
C GLY A 141 -3.56 2.81 9.06
N ARG A 142 -2.43 3.52 9.01
CA ARG A 142 -1.17 2.99 8.47
C ARG A 142 -0.02 3.24 9.43
N ALA A 143 0.84 2.24 9.59
CA ALA A 143 2.14 2.35 10.21
C ALA A 143 3.21 2.20 9.11
N VAL A 144 4.05 3.19 8.95
CA VAL A 144 5.08 3.26 7.90
C VAL A 144 6.44 3.29 8.55
N GLY A 145 7.33 2.39 8.15
CA GLY A 145 8.72 2.35 8.60
C GLY A 145 9.54 3.55 8.13
N ALA A 146 10.72 3.72 8.70
CA ALA A 146 11.62 4.83 8.36
C ALA A 146 12.18 4.69 6.93
N ASP A 147 12.40 3.46 6.47
CA ASP A 147 12.91 3.16 5.14
C ASP A 147 11.77 3.04 4.13
N THR A 148 11.29 4.18 3.66
CA THR A 148 10.39 4.16 2.51
C THR A 148 11.22 3.91 1.24
N MET A 149 10.95 2.82 0.55
CA MET A 149 11.58 2.52 -0.75
C MET A 149 11.07 3.42 -1.89
N GLU A 150 10.26 4.44 -1.58
CA GLU A 150 9.57 5.26 -2.58
C GLU A 150 10.54 5.95 -3.55
N THR A 151 11.62 6.53 -3.03
CA THR A 151 12.65 7.18 -3.85
C THR A 151 13.52 6.18 -4.59
N ALA A 152 13.88 5.08 -3.93
CA ALA A 152 14.67 4.01 -4.56
C ALA A 152 13.91 3.39 -5.73
N TYR A 153 12.62 3.14 -5.58
CA TYR A 153 11.81 2.59 -6.66
C TYR A 153 11.64 3.51 -7.88
N ALA A 154 11.76 4.81 -7.69
CA ALA A 154 11.69 5.76 -8.81
C ALA A 154 12.86 5.61 -9.78
N ASP A 155 14.02 5.15 -9.31
CA ASP A 155 15.23 4.97 -10.11
C ASP A 155 15.37 3.54 -10.68
N GLU A 156 14.54 2.60 -10.23
CA GLU A 156 14.59 1.20 -10.65
C GLU A 156 14.02 0.99 -12.07
N GLN A 157 14.86 0.58 -13.00
CA GLN A 157 14.48 0.39 -14.41
C GLN A 157 13.33 -0.60 -14.62
N PRO A 158 13.25 -1.77 -13.96
CA PRO A 158 12.12 -2.69 -14.12
C PRO A 158 10.78 -2.08 -13.71
N ILE A 159 10.78 -1.25 -12.66
CA ILE A 159 9.59 -0.56 -12.16
C ILE A 159 9.15 0.52 -13.14
N ARG A 160 10.10 1.33 -13.63
CA ARG A 160 9.86 2.35 -14.66
C ARG A 160 9.29 1.72 -15.94
N GLN A 161 9.87 0.61 -16.38
CA GLN A 161 9.41 -0.09 -17.56
C GLN A 161 8.02 -0.69 -17.39
N ALA A 162 7.73 -1.27 -16.22
CA ALA A 162 6.39 -1.73 -15.88
C ALA A 162 5.37 -0.58 -15.89
N ALA A 163 5.71 0.56 -15.30
CA ALA A 163 4.85 1.74 -15.29
C ALA A 163 4.60 2.28 -16.71
N LEU A 164 5.61 2.31 -17.56
CA LEU A 164 5.48 2.74 -18.95
C LEU A 164 4.56 1.81 -19.75
N MET A 165 4.69 0.49 -19.61
CA MET A 165 3.80 -0.48 -20.23
C MET A 165 2.34 -0.28 -19.79
N VAL A 166 2.12 -0.07 -18.50
CA VAL A 166 0.79 0.21 -17.96
C VAL A 166 0.25 1.55 -18.46
N ALA A 167 1.07 2.59 -18.53
CA ALA A 167 0.66 3.90 -19.05
C ALA A 167 0.23 3.83 -20.52
N VAL A 168 0.96 3.08 -21.35
CA VAL A 168 0.58 2.83 -22.75
C VAL A 168 -0.78 2.14 -22.85
N ASP A 169 -1.02 1.09 -22.07
CA ASP A 169 -2.29 0.37 -22.07
C ASP A 169 -3.46 1.24 -21.56
N VAL A 170 -3.23 2.04 -20.52
CA VAL A 170 -4.22 3.01 -20.00
C VAL A 170 -4.54 4.06 -21.05
N TRP A 171 -3.52 4.58 -21.73
CA TRP A 171 -3.71 5.55 -22.81
C TRP A 171 -4.49 4.96 -23.97
N GLN A 172 -4.12 3.78 -24.45
CA GLN A 172 -4.81 3.10 -25.55
C GLN A 172 -6.27 2.78 -25.21
N ALA A 173 -6.55 2.40 -23.95
CA ALA A 173 -7.91 2.17 -23.49
C ALA A 173 -8.79 3.45 -23.55
N ARG A 174 -8.20 4.62 -23.31
CA ARG A 174 -8.90 5.93 -23.43
C ARG A 174 -9.17 6.29 -24.89
N GLN A 175 -8.32 5.86 -25.83
CA GLN A 175 -8.46 6.14 -27.26
C GLN A 175 -9.41 5.15 -27.96
N ALA A 176 -9.80 4.07 -27.30
CA ALA A 176 -10.73 3.10 -27.89
C ALA A 176 -12.08 3.80 -28.17
N PRO A 177 -12.57 3.79 -29.43
CA PRO A 177 -13.81 4.48 -29.77
C PRO A 177 -14.97 3.87 -28.99
N SER A 178 -15.79 4.74 -28.41
CA SER A 178 -17.03 4.34 -27.71
C SER A 178 -18.09 3.78 -28.67
N SER A 179 -17.98 4.06 -29.96
CA SER A 179 -18.77 3.44 -31.01
C SER A 179 -18.15 2.10 -31.34
N GLY A 180 -18.76 1.02 -30.83
CA GLY A 180 -18.33 -0.34 -31.06
C GLY A 180 -18.11 -0.60 -32.54
N GLY A 181 -16.82 -0.62 -32.95
CA GLY A 181 -16.46 -1.17 -34.24
C GLY A 181 -16.95 -2.62 -34.26
N VAL A 182 -17.80 -2.92 -35.21
CA VAL A 182 -18.23 -4.30 -35.43
C VAL A 182 -16.98 -5.08 -35.83
N SER A 183 -16.49 -5.93 -34.94
CA SER A 183 -15.49 -6.93 -35.31
C SER A 183 -16.07 -7.78 -36.42
N VAL A 184 -15.23 -8.15 -37.39
CA VAL A 184 -15.60 -9.05 -38.50
C VAL A 184 -16.26 -10.35 -37.98
N ASP A 185 -16.03 -10.70 -36.72
CA ASP A 185 -16.57 -11.88 -36.07
C ASP A 185 -17.83 -11.62 -35.21
N GLY A 186 -18.46 -10.43 -35.35
CA GLY A 186 -19.72 -10.11 -34.65
C GLY A 186 -19.62 -9.90 -33.14
N VAL A 187 -18.43 -9.94 -32.56
CA VAL A 187 -18.18 -9.67 -31.15
C VAL A 187 -17.80 -8.20 -31.01
N THR A 188 -18.70 -7.39 -30.48
CA THR A 188 -18.39 -5.99 -30.13
C THR A 188 -17.29 -5.98 -29.06
N PRO A 189 -16.08 -5.42 -29.34
CA PRO A 189 -15.09 -5.25 -28.30
C PRO A 189 -15.64 -4.29 -27.25
N SER A 190 -15.75 -4.77 -26.00
CA SER A 190 -16.12 -3.88 -24.91
C SER A 190 -15.09 -2.76 -24.79
N PRO A 191 -15.50 -1.49 -24.83
CA PRO A 191 -14.57 -0.33 -24.75
C PRO A 191 -13.77 -0.27 -23.44
N TRP A 192 -14.08 -1.11 -22.47
CA TRP A 192 -13.47 -1.18 -21.16
C TRP A 192 -12.66 -2.45 -20.92
N ARG A 193 -12.17 -3.10 -21.94
CA ARG A 193 -11.17 -4.15 -21.76
C ARG A 193 -9.82 -3.56 -21.36
N MET A 194 -9.75 -3.05 -20.15
CA MET A 194 -8.50 -3.22 -19.40
C MET A 194 -8.29 -4.72 -19.31
N SER A 195 -7.36 -5.25 -20.09
CA SER A 195 -7.14 -6.69 -20.07
C SER A 195 -6.79 -7.09 -18.64
N ASN A 196 -7.49 -8.10 -18.08
CA ASN A 196 -7.07 -8.75 -16.83
C ASN A 196 -5.62 -9.24 -16.90
N SER A 197 -5.01 -9.22 -18.08
CA SER A 197 -3.62 -9.54 -18.34
C SER A 197 -2.65 -8.38 -18.17
N LEU A 198 -3.11 -7.12 -17.97
CA LEU A 198 -2.21 -5.97 -17.87
C LEU A 198 -1.22 -6.11 -16.70
N LEU A 199 -1.75 -6.30 -15.50
CA LEU A 199 -0.93 -6.56 -14.31
C LEU A 199 -0.19 -7.90 -14.43
N GLY A 200 -0.77 -8.88 -15.13
CA GLY A 200 -0.11 -10.16 -15.41
C GLY A 200 1.17 -10.00 -16.24
N LYS A 201 1.18 -9.12 -17.25
CA LYS A 201 2.36 -8.86 -18.09
C LYS A 201 3.52 -8.23 -17.29
N VAL A 202 3.21 -7.31 -16.38
CA VAL A 202 4.21 -6.60 -15.59
C VAL A 202 4.59 -7.33 -14.29
N ARG A 203 3.81 -8.32 -13.87
CA ARG A 203 4.04 -9.07 -12.63
C ARG A 203 5.45 -9.69 -12.57
N GLY A 204 5.95 -10.18 -13.68
CA GLY A 204 7.30 -10.73 -13.76
C GLY A 204 8.39 -9.70 -13.49
N LEU A 205 8.20 -8.46 -13.98
CA LEU A 205 9.13 -7.35 -13.74
C LEU A 205 9.08 -6.87 -12.28
N LEU A 206 7.91 -6.92 -11.66
CA LEU A 206 7.68 -6.44 -10.31
C LEU A 206 7.94 -7.49 -9.22
N ALA A 207 8.06 -8.77 -9.59
CA ALA A 207 8.20 -9.87 -8.63
C ALA A 207 9.28 -9.66 -7.58
N PRO A 208 10.49 -9.14 -7.90
CA PRO A 208 11.52 -8.89 -6.90
C PRO A 208 11.18 -7.78 -5.89
N TYR A 209 10.24 -6.91 -6.24
CA TYR A 209 9.86 -5.72 -5.47
C TYR A 209 8.52 -5.85 -4.76
N THR A 210 7.86 -6.99 -4.88
CA THR A 210 6.60 -7.29 -4.19
C THR A 210 6.85 -7.80 -2.78
N SER A 211 5.83 -7.72 -1.92
CA SER A 211 5.95 -8.25 -0.56
C SER A 211 6.44 -9.70 -0.55
N PRO A 212 7.44 -10.05 0.29
CA PRO A 212 7.94 -11.42 0.42
C PRO A 212 6.84 -12.47 0.65
N ARG A 213 5.71 -12.06 1.23
CA ARG A 213 4.56 -12.95 1.46
C ARG A 213 3.80 -13.31 0.21
N SER A 214 3.76 -12.41 -0.77
CA SER A 214 3.11 -12.70 -2.05
C SER A 214 3.91 -13.70 -2.89
N GLN A 215 5.16 -13.97 -2.50
CA GLN A 215 6.07 -14.92 -3.16
C GLN A 215 6.00 -16.33 -2.56
N ILE A 216 5.42 -16.47 -1.37
CA ILE A 216 5.29 -17.73 -0.62
C ILE A 216 3.82 -18.21 -0.69
N GLY A 217 3.15 -18.02 -1.80
CA GLY A 217 1.75 -18.37 -2.02
C GLY A 217 1.45 -19.87 -1.97
#